data_ef8fae0f4c4ecf80acb3875f5ece4920
#
_entry.id   ef8fae0f4c4ecf80acb3875f5ece4920
#
_cell.length_a   1.000
_cell.length_b   1.000
_cell.length_c   1.000
_cell.angle_alpha   90.00
_cell.angle_beta   90.00
_cell.angle_gamma   90.00
#
_symmetry.space_group_name_H-M   'P 1'
#
loop_
_entity.id
_entity.type
_entity.pdbx_description
1 polymer ?
#
loop_
_entity_poly.entity_id
_entity_poly.type
_entity_poly.pdbx_seq_one_letter_code
_entity_poly.pdbx_strand_id
1 'polypeptide(L)'
;MPDPGRPTSTNAARRIDPTALQGDWINTESSPRGLARVLIERRSDALATRALGVEGRTLEGMEWFESLAVYASSSTGGDAVAFIAEHDAGSMPIDLHVNMSKGLLIVSSFQPPLLSAGPERRFAREFFRRADPESPGSSELSPKESAVRPLSSSSAVLTFGGTWRNTNTTGCGIASVSFALTDDGGTLSVQGRDRSDANDWGTATVEIYNEIGAVAEPAKIKASYDLGSMDVQLHGWVKQGVLVLALFRRFKDAIGESSYFDREFFYRTGRHTNSNG
;
A
#
# COMPACT_ATOMS: atom_id res chain seq x y z
N MET A 1 21.17 41.66 -32.24
CA MET A 1 21.01 40.30 -32.80
C MET A 1 20.55 39.40 -31.67
N PRO A 2 19.39 38.77 -31.72
CA PRO A 2 18.98 37.81 -30.74
C PRO A 2 19.71 36.48 -30.96
N ASP A 3 20.16 35.88 -29.88
CA ASP A 3 20.87 34.60 -29.82
C ASP A 3 19.91 33.44 -30.18
N PRO A 4 20.15 32.69 -31.28
CA PRO A 4 19.31 31.55 -31.62
C PRO A 4 19.89 30.27 -31.04
N GLY A 5 19.42 29.83 -29.88
CA GLY A 5 19.81 28.48 -29.50
C GLY A 5 19.72 28.07 -28.05
N ARG A 6 18.80 28.58 -27.27
CA ARG A 6 18.48 27.92 -26.01
C ARG A 6 17.31 26.97 -26.25
N PRO A 7 17.52 25.65 -26.22
CA PRO A 7 16.41 24.72 -26.24
C PRO A 7 15.54 25.01 -25.01
N THR A 8 14.32 25.49 -25.22
CA THR A 8 13.29 25.48 -24.20
C THR A 8 12.96 24.02 -23.92
N SER A 9 13.68 23.43 -22.97
CA SER A 9 13.31 22.17 -22.39
C SER A 9 11.95 22.37 -21.72
N THR A 10 10.90 22.08 -22.44
CA THR A 10 9.57 21.86 -21.86
C THR A 10 9.70 20.62 -20.98
N ASN A 11 9.99 20.84 -19.71
CA ASN A 11 10.00 19.85 -18.65
C ASN A 11 8.54 19.46 -18.34
N ALA A 12 7.89 18.79 -19.30
CA ALA A 12 6.59 18.20 -19.08
C ALA A 12 6.76 17.05 -18.08
N ALA A 13 5.90 16.99 -17.08
CA ALA A 13 5.80 15.83 -16.20
C ALA A 13 5.77 14.55 -17.02
N ARG A 14 6.60 13.58 -16.68
CA ARG A 14 6.69 12.31 -17.42
C ARG A 14 5.37 11.58 -17.26
N ARG A 15 4.68 11.34 -18.36
CA ARG A 15 3.39 10.64 -18.34
C ARG A 15 3.62 9.16 -18.09
N ILE A 16 3.00 8.64 -17.04
CA ILE A 16 3.03 7.21 -16.71
C ILE A 16 1.90 6.52 -17.49
N ASP A 17 2.23 5.46 -18.24
CA ASP A 17 1.25 4.69 -19.02
C ASP A 17 0.56 3.64 -18.13
N PRO A 18 -0.74 3.75 -17.85
CA PRO A 18 -1.47 2.83 -16.98
C PRO A 18 -2.01 1.58 -17.72
N THR A 19 -1.71 1.38 -18.98
CA THR A 19 -2.33 0.33 -19.82
C THR A 19 -2.16 -1.07 -19.21
N ALA A 20 -1.04 -1.36 -18.58
CA ALA A 20 -0.79 -2.66 -17.96
C ALA A 20 -1.74 -2.97 -16.78
N LEU A 21 -2.24 -1.94 -16.10
CA LEU A 21 -3.15 -2.10 -14.95
C LEU A 21 -4.61 -2.25 -15.36
N GLN A 22 -4.99 -1.76 -16.55
CA GLN A 22 -6.36 -1.80 -17.02
C GLN A 22 -6.84 -3.23 -17.28
N GLY A 23 -8.11 -3.46 -17.06
CA GLY A 23 -8.77 -4.73 -17.35
C GLY A 23 -9.71 -5.18 -16.27
N ASP A 24 -10.17 -6.39 -16.46
CA ASP A 24 -11.04 -7.11 -15.56
C ASP A 24 -10.22 -8.15 -14.79
N TRP A 25 -10.29 -8.08 -13.48
CA TRP A 25 -9.47 -8.85 -12.57
C TRP A 25 -10.34 -9.65 -11.60
N ILE A 26 -10.16 -10.97 -11.57
CA ILE A 26 -10.91 -11.90 -10.72
C ILE A 26 -9.99 -12.40 -9.61
N ASN A 27 -10.52 -12.47 -8.40
CA ASN A 27 -9.79 -12.99 -7.25
C ASN A 27 -9.33 -14.43 -7.53
N THR A 28 -8.09 -14.75 -7.13
CA THR A 28 -7.53 -16.09 -7.31
C THR A 28 -8.06 -17.11 -6.32
N GLU A 29 -8.63 -16.66 -5.19
CA GLU A 29 -9.28 -17.52 -4.21
C GLU A 29 -10.73 -17.80 -4.62
N SER A 30 -11.15 -19.04 -4.49
CA SER A 30 -12.53 -19.46 -4.74
C SER A 30 -13.54 -18.95 -3.71
N SER A 31 -13.06 -18.53 -2.55
CA SER A 31 -13.87 -17.97 -1.44
C SER A 31 -13.12 -16.77 -0.86
N PRO A 32 -13.08 -15.63 -1.58
CA PRO A 32 -12.37 -14.46 -1.13
C PRO A 32 -13.01 -13.87 0.13
N ARG A 33 -12.21 -13.18 0.93
CA ARG A 33 -12.66 -12.60 2.20
C ARG A 33 -13.14 -11.16 2.07
N GLY A 34 -12.75 -10.48 1.01
CA GLY A 34 -13.05 -9.08 0.76
C GLY A 34 -13.59 -8.86 -0.65
N LEU A 35 -12.71 -8.70 -1.60
CA LEU A 35 -13.04 -8.37 -2.98
C LEU A 35 -13.09 -9.63 -3.85
N ALA A 36 -14.18 -9.79 -4.63
CA ALA A 36 -14.31 -10.86 -5.60
C ALA A 36 -13.74 -10.48 -6.97
N ARG A 37 -13.88 -9.22 -7.37
CA ARG A 37 -13.51 -8.72 -8.70
C ARG A 37 -13.14 -7.26 -8.64
N VAL A 38 -12.21 -6.85 -9.51
CA VAL A 38 -11.78 -5.46 -9.67
C VAL A 38 -11.76 -5.13 -11.15
N LEU A 39 -12.52 -4.11 -11.56
CA LEU A 39 -12.47 -3.55 -12.90
C LEU A 39 -11.63 -2.27 -12.86
N ILE A 40 -10.72 -2.13 -13.80
CA ILE A 40 -9.86 -0.95 -13.93
C ILE A 40 -9.96 -0.45 -15.36
N GLU A 41 -10.43 0.77 -15.53
CA GLU A 41 -10.61 1.43 -16.82
C GLU A 41 -9.92 2.79 -16.82
N ARG A 42 -9.51 3.21 -18.00
CA ARG A 42 -9.09 4.59 -18.21
C ARG A 42 -10.30 5.43 -18.52
N ARG A 43 -10.53 6.47 -17.72
CA ARG A 43 -11.56 7.48 -17.94
C ARG A 43 -10.89 8.85 -18.02
N SER A 44 -11.01 9.49 -19.19
CA SER A 44 -10.27 10.74 -19.46
C SER A 44 -8.76 10.56 -19.21
N ASP A 45 -8.20 11.24 -18.24
CA ASP A 45 -6.78 11.21 -17.90
C ASP A 45 -6.47 10.42 -16.62
N ALA A 46 -7.48 9.87 -15.94
CA ALA A 46 -7.35 9.08 -14.71
C ALA A 46 -7.67 7.59 -14.92
N LEU A 47 -7.21 6.75 -14.00
CA LEU A 47 -7.72 5.41 -13.83
C LEU A 47 -8.98 5.45 -12.99
N ALA A 48 -10.03 4.83 -13.48
CA ALA A 48 -11.24 4.57 -12.71
C ALA A 48 -11.26 3.10 -12.29
N THR A 49 -11.59 2.85 -11.05
CA THR A 49 -11.61 1.51 -10.45
C THR A 49 -12.99 1.23 -9.89
N ARG A 50 -13.48 0.02 -10.11
CA ARG A 50 -14.67 -0.50 -9.47
C ARG A 50 -14.35 -1.81 -8.80
N ALA A 51 -14.53 -1.87 -7.50
CA ALA A 51 -14.30 -3.05 -6.69
C ALA A 51 -15.64 -3.70 -6.34
N LEU A 52 -15.75 -5.00 -6.56
CA LEU A 52 -16.94 -5.80 -6.26
C LEU A 52 -16.60 -6.74 -5.12
N GLY A 53 -17.36 -6.63 -4.03
CA GLY A 53 -17.24 -7.49 -2.87
C GLY A 53 -17.91 -8.84 -3.07
N VAL A 54 -17.72 -9.73 -2.11
CA VAL A 54 -18.44 -10.98 -2.00
C VAL A 54 -19.86 -10.66 -1.51
N GLU A 55 -20.86 -11.34 -2.08
CA GLU A 55 -22.27 -11.15 -1.79
C GLU A 55 -22.55 -11.11 -0.27
N GLY A 56 -23.32 -10.12 0.19
CA GLY A 56 -23.60 -9.87 1.62
C GLY A 56 -22.49 -9.17 2.40
N ARG A 57 -21.38 -8.80 1.79
CA ARG A 57 -20.34 -7.95 2.37
C ARG A 57 -20.29 -6.60 1.67
N THR A 58 -20.22 -5.60 2.42
CA THR A 58 -20.18 -4.15 2.39
C THR A 58 -19.71 -3.43 1.11
N LEU A 59 -19.42 -4.11 0.01
CA LEU A 59 -18.92 -3.52 -1.24
C LEU A 59 -19.89 -3.68 -2.42
N GLU A 60 -21.12 -4.21 -2.17
CA GLU A 60 -22.14 -4.26 -3.21
C GLU A 60 -22.53 -2.85 -3.65
N GLY A 61 -22.47 -2.62 -4.95
CA GLY A 61 -22.91 -1.36 -5.54
C GLY A 61 -21.93 -0.21 -5.44
N MET A 62 -20.66 -0.46 -5.10
CA MET A 62 -19.66 0.61 -5.12
C MET A 62 -19.59 1.28 -6.49
N GLU A 63 -19.70 2.58 -6.47
CA GLU A 63 -19.52 3.42 -7.65
C GLU A 63 -18.06 3.39 -8.13
N TRP A 64 -17.84 3.92 -9.33
CA TRP A 64 -16.50 4.11 -9.83
C TRP A 64 -15.78 5.18 -9.01
N PHE A 65 -14.55 4.90 -8.60
CA PHE A 65 -13.68 5.87 -7.96
C PHE A 65 -12.41 6.06 -8.77
N GLU A 66 -11.97 7.31 -8.85
CA GLU A 66 -10.79 7.68 -9.59
C GLU A 66 -9.52 7.42 -8.77
N SER A 67 -8.43 7.07 -9.47
CA SER A 67 -7.14 6.92 -8.81
C SER A 67 -6.61 8.31 -8.41
N LEU A 68 -6.15 8.43 -7.17
CA LEU A 68 -5.49 9.63 -6.67
C LEU A 68 -4.08 9.78 -7.25
N ALA A 69 -3.40 8.67 -7.47
CA ALA A 69 -2.05 8.65 -7.98
C ALA A 69 -1.73 7.31 -8.66
N VAL A 70 -0.94 7.38 -9.71
CA VAL A 70 -0.40 6.22 -10.46
C VAL A 70 1.12 6.23 -10.32
N TYR A 71 1.70 5.05 -10.17
CA TYR A 71 3.12 4.88 -9.85
C TYR A 71 3.81 3.97 -10.87
N ALA A 72 4.96 4.41 -11.34
CA ALA A 72 5.86 3.62 -12.17
C ALA A 72 6.71 2.65 -11.33
N SER A 73 7.50 1.81 -11.98
CA SER A 73 8.44 0.89 -11.31
C SER A 73 9.71 1.57 -10.80
N SER A 74 9.97 2.81 -11.20
CA SER A 74 11.11 3.63 -10.77
C SER A 74 10.84 5.10 -11.07
N SER A 75 11.63 6.01 -10.51
CA SER A 75 11.51 7.45 -10.76
C SER A 75 11.76 7.84 -12.23
N THR A 76 12.37 6.97 -13.02
CA THR A 76 12.58 7.14 -14.47
C THR A 76 11.67 6.26 -15.33
N GLY A 77 10.81 5.47 -14.72
CA GLY A 77 9.89 4.55 -15.37
C GLY A 77 8.75 5.28 -16.10
N GLY A 78 8.24 4.65 -17.18
CA GLY A 78 7.08 5.14 -17.94
C GLY A 78 5.83 4.27 -17.77
N ASP A 79 6.00 3.00 -17.43
CA ASP A 79 4.88 2.07 -17.28
C ASP A 79 4.38 2.02 -15.83
N ALA A 80 3.07 2.11 -15.67
CA ALA A 80 2.43 2.01 -14.36
C ALA A 80 2.50 0.57 -13.85
N VAL A 81 2.94 0.44 -12.59
CA VAL A 81 2.93 -0.85 -11.88
C VAL A 81 2.08 -0.82 -10.62
N ALA A 82 1.63 0.37 -10.19
CA ALA A 82 0.80 0.53 -9.02
C ALA A 82 -0.09 1.79 -9.10
N PHE A 83 -1.13 1.83 -8.28
CA PHE A 83 -1.94 3.03 -8.06
C PHE A 83 -2.57 3.01 -6.66
N ILE A 84 -3.00 4.18 -6.21
CA ILE A 84 -3.83 4.35 -5.03
C ILE A 84 -5.16 4.91 -5.46
N ALA A 85 -6.25 4.36 -4.92
CA ALA A 85 -7.60 4.88 -5.09
C ALA A 85 -8.28 4.94 -3.73
N GLU A 86 -8.91 6.06 -3.44
CA GLU A 86 -9.66 6.28 -2.21
C GLU A 86 -11.15 6.41 -2.55
N HIS A 87 -11.97 5.78 -1.76
CA HIS A 87 -13.40 5.87 -1.86
C HIS A 87 -13.98 6.39 -0.54
N ASP A 88 -14.57 7.56 -0.61
CA ASP A 88 -15.31 8.17 0.49
C ASP A 88 -16.81 8.15 0.21
N ALA A 89 -17.41 6.98 0.38
CA ALA A 89 -18.87 6.81 0.23
C ALA A 89 -19.63 7.15 1.51
N GLY A 90 -19.14 8.08 2.31
CA GLY A 90 -19.80 8.59 3.52
C GLY A 90 -19.97 7.58 4.64
N SER A 91 -20.43 6.36 4.37
CA SER A 91 -20.63 5.32 5.38
C SER A 91 -19.50 4.31 5.48
N MET A 92 -18.64 4.21 4.45
CA MET A 92 -17.55 3.24 4.39
C MET A 92 -16.38 3.70 3.55
N PRO A 93 -15.52 4.56 4.09
CA PRO A 93 -14.27 4.91 3.43
C PRO A 93 -13.40 3.66 3.26
N ILE A 94 -12.80 3.52 2.09
CA ILE A 94 -11.85 2.44 1.80
C ILE A 94 -10.72 2.97 0.92
N ASP A 95 -9.50 2.68 1.32
CA ASP A 95 -8.33 2.95 0.52
C ASP A 95 -7.89 1.66 -0.18
N LEU A 96 -7.78 1.71 -1.49
CA LEU A 96 -7.24 0.62 -2.29
C LEU A 96 -5.82 0.98 -2.75
N HIS A 97 -4.87 0.19 -2.32
CA HIS A 97 -3.49 0.28 -2.75
C HIS A 97 -3.17 -0.93 -3.60
N VAL A 98 -3.00 -0.69 -4.88
CA VAL A 98 -2.92 -1.72 -5.91
C VAL A 98 -1.53 -1.76 -6.49
N ASN A 99 -0.98 -2.97 -6.68
CA ASN A 99 0.26 -3.13 -7.43
C ASN A 99 0.28 -4.43 -8.24
N MET A 100 1.01 -4.39 -9.35
CA MET A 100 1.30 -5.56 -10.18
C MET A 100 2.53 -6.31 -9.68
N SER A 101 2.48 -7.63 -9.68
CA SER A 101 3.63 -8.49 -9.45
C SER A 101 3.46 -9.83 -10.14
N LYS A 102 4.43 -10.19 -11.01
CA LYS A 102 4.43 -11.49 -11.72
C LYS A 102 3.12 -11.80 -12.45
N GLY A 103 2.51 -10.79 -13.08
CA GLY A 103 1.26 -10.95 -13.82
C GLY A 103 -0.01 -11.00 -12.96
N LEU A 104 0.10 -10.91 -11.64
CA LEU A 104 -1.02 -10.79 -10.73
C LEU A 104 -1.22 -9.33 -10.30
N LEU A 105 -2.46 -8.92 -10.18
CA LEU A 105 -2.82 -7.70 -9.50
C LEU A 105 -2.96 -8.01 -8.00
N ILE A 106 -2.28 -7.25 -7.17
CA ILE A 106 -2.32 -7.36 -5.72
C ILE A 106 -3.07 -6.14 -5.21
N VAL A 107 -4.17 -6.36 -4.53
CA VAL A 107 -5.00 -5.31 -3.94
C VAL A 107 -4.89 -5.38 -2.43
N SER A 108 -4.44 -4.30 -1.84
CA SER A 108 -4.44 -4.09 -0.39
C SER A 108 -5.54 -3.09 -0.07
N SER A 109 -6.58 -3.54 0.62
CA SER A 109 -7.71 -2.70 1.04
C SER A 109 -7.56 -2.33 2.50
N PHE A 110 -7.66 -1.04 2.81
CA PHE A 110 -7.60 -0.49 4.15
C PHE A 110 -8.95 0.15 4.49
N GLN A 111 -9.56 -0.34 5.54
CA GLN A 111 -10.83 0.15 6.02
C GLN A 111 -10.62 0.79 7.40
N PRO A 112 -10.87 2.11 7.54
CA PRO A 112 -10.82 2.79 8.83
C PRO A 112 -11.91 2.26 9.76
N PRO A 113 -11.91 2.64 11.03
CA PRO A 113 -12.95 2.28 11.97
C PRO A 113 -14.32 2.77 11.50
N LEU A 114 -15.30 1.90 11.53
CA LEU A 114 -16.68 2.25 11.23
C LEU A 114 -17.45 2.42 12.53
N LEU A 115 -18.24 3.49 12.64
CA LEU A 115 -19.08 3.75 13.80
C LEU A 115 -20.03 2.56 14.12
N SER A 116 -20.48 1.86 13.09
CA SER A 116 -21.40 0.71 13.19
C SER A 116 -20.72 -0.63 13.46
N ALA A 117 -19.42 -0.77 13.16
CA ALA A 117 -18.69 -2.05 13.22
C ALA A 117 -17.60 -2.09 14.30
N GLY A 118 -17.48 -1.04 15.13
CA GLY A 118 -16.48 -0.93 16.19
C GLY A 118 -15.21 -0.17 15.79
N PRO A 119 -14.31 0.07 16.75
CA PRO A 119 -13.15 0.95 16.59
C PRO A 119 -12.00 0.31 15.76
N GLU A 120 -12.22 -0.85 15.17
CA GLU A 120 -11.17 -1.61 14.52
C GLU A 120 -10.92 -1.15 13.10
N ARG A 121 -9.63 -0.96 12.77
CA ARG A 121 -9.16 -0.83 11.39
C ARG A 121 -9.00 -2.21 10.77
N ARG A 122 -9.52 -2.40 9.58
CA ARG A 122 -9.50 -3.69 8.88
C ARG A 122 -8.65 -3.62 7.63
N PHE A 123 -8.00 -4.72 7.32
CA PHE A 123 -7.14 -4.90 6.17
C PHE A 123 -7.45 -6.20 5.45
N ALA A 124 -7.42 -6.16 4.12
CA ALA A 124 -7.32 -7.37 3.31
C ALA A 124 -6.24 -7.20 2.25
N ARG A 125 -5.55 -8.28 1.94
CA ARG A 125 -4.61 -8.34 0.83
C ARG A 125 -4.94 -9.53 -0.03
N GLU A 126 -5.37 -9.25 -1.24
CA GLU A 126 -5.93 -10.25 -2.14
C GLU A 126 -5.20 -10.22 -3.49
N PHE A 127 -5.22 -11.34 -4.16
CA PHE A 127 -4.52 -11.55 -5.42
C PHE A 127 -5.53 -11.81 -6.53
N PHE A 128 -5.35 -11.16 -7.66
CA PHE A 128 -6.25 -11.22 -8.79
C PHE A 128 -5.50 -11.61 -10.05
N ARG A 129 -6.12 -12.45 -10.86
CA ARG A 129 -5.71 -12.75 -12.22
C ARG A 129 -6.61 -12.02 -13.21
N ARG A 130 -6.15 -11.82 -14.43
CA ARG A 130 -7.02 -11.31 -15.48
C ARG A 130 -8.16 -12.29 -15.74
N ALA A 131 -9.34 -11.75 -15.96
CA ALA A 131 -10.48 -12.55 -16.41
C ALA A 131 -10.20 -13.06 -17.82
N ASP A 132 -10.43 -14.35 -18.07
CA ASP A 132 -10.43 -14.88 -19.42
C ASP A 132 -11.68 -14.39 -20.14
N PRO A 133 -11.57 -13.83 -21.36
CA PRO A 133 -12.72 -13.30 -22.09
C PRO A 133 -13.79 -14.36 -22.40
N GLU A 134 -13.43 -15.64 -22.35
CA GLU A 134 -14.33 -16.77 -22.65
C GLU A 134 -14.89 -17.44 -21.37
N SER A 135 -14.52 -17.00 -20.18
CA SER A 135 -15.04 -17.59 -18.93
C SER A 135 -16.30 -16.87 -18.50
N PRO A 136 -17.47 -17.50 -18.55
CA PRO A 136 -18.70 -16.90 -18.03
C PRO A 136 -18.52 -16.68 -16.51
N GLY A 137 -18.46 -15.41 -16.14
CA GLY A 137 -18.31 -15.02 -14.75
C GLY A 137 -19.57 -15.27 -13.93
N SER A 138 -19.67 -16.41 -13.32
CA SER A 138 -20.55 -16.61 -12.17
C SER A 138 -19.99 -17.75 -11.33
N SER A 139 -19.19 -17.38 -10.34
CA SER A 139 -18.98 -18.25 -9.19
C SER A 139 -19.87 -17.71 -8.09
N GLU A 140 -20.88 -18.46 -7.69
CA GLU A 140 -21.61 -18.22 -6.44
C GLU A 140 -20.61 -18.39 -5.30
N LEU A 141 -20.17 -17.27 -4.76
CA LEU A 141 -19.18 -17.23 -3.70
C LEU A 141 -19.93 -17.27 -2.36
N SER A 142 -19.81 -18.37 -1.64
CA SER A 142 -20.35 -18.46 -0.28
C SER A 142 -19.40 -17.79 0.73
N PRO A 143 -19.87 -16.87 1.55
CA PRO A 143 -19.06 -16.19 2.56
C PRO A 143 -18.66 -17.13 3.69
N LYS A 144 -17.39 -17.06 4.08
CA LYS A 144 -16.88 -17.69 5.31
C LYS A 144 -16.83 -16.65 6.41
N GLU A 145 -17.65 -16.81 7.42
CA GLU A 145 -17.66 -15.98 8.61
C GLU A 145 -16.53 -16.39 9.55
N SER A 146 -15.67 -15.44 9.94
CA SER A 146 -14.62 -15.66 10.95
C SER A 146 -14.63 -14.53 11.94
N ALA A 147 -14.72 -14.85 13.22
CA ALA A 147 -14.61 -13.87 14.30
C ALA A 147 -13.17 -13.30 14.36
N VAL A 148 -13.05 -11.99 14.28
CA VAL A 148 -11.79 -11.27 14.39
C VAL A 148 -11.57 -10.86 15.84
N ARG A 149 -10.39 -11.14 16.39
CA ARG A 149 -9.97 -10.66 17.71
C ARG A 149 -9.12 -9.40 17.52
N PRO A 150 -9.46 -8.27 18.15
CA PRO A 150 -8.71 -7.03 17.98
C PRO A 150 -7.25 -7.17 18.47
N LEU A 151 -6.33 -6.65 17.65
CA LEU A 151 -4.93 -6.52 18.03
C LEU A 151 -4.72 -5.16 18.73
N SER A 152 -4.07 -5.20 19.88
CA SER A 152 -3.68 -3.99 20.62
C SER A 152 -2.36 -3.42 20.10
N SER A 153 -2.08 -2.15 20.41
CA SER A 153 -0.79 -1.51 20.13
C SER A 153 0.38 -2.33 20.71
N SER A 154 0.19 -2.94 21.88
CA SER A 154 1.19 -3.81 22.49
C SER A 154 1.53 -5.04 21.64
N SER A 155 0.55 -5.65 20.97
CA SER A 155 0.79 -6.77 20.05
C SER A 155 1.56 -6.34 18.80
N ALA A 156 1.27 -5.16 18.27
CA ALA A 156 2.00 -4.59 17.13
C ALA A 156 3.46 -4.28 17.50
N VAL A 157 3.74 -3.80 18.71
CA VAL A 157 5.11 -3.59 19.20
C VAL A 157 5.89 -4.90 19.27
N LEU A 158 5.30 -5.98 19.72
CA LEU A 158 5.96 -7.29 19.72
C LEU A 158 6.33 -7.73 18.29
N THR A 159 5.49 -7.39 17.33
CA THR A 159 5.70 -7.75 15.92
C THR A 159 6.72 -6.84 15.24
N PHE A 160 6.57 -5.53 15.37
CA PHE A 160 7.35 -4.54 14.61
C PHE A 160 8.48 -3.90 15.41
N GLY A 161 8.36 -3.78 16.72
CA GLY A 161 9.26 -2.99 17.58
C GLY A 161 10.73 -3.27 17.38
N GLY A 162 11.54 -2.21 17.50
CA GLY A 162 12.98 -2.23 17.32
C GLY A 162 13.42 -1.77 15.92
N THR A 163 14.69 -1.97 15.62
CA THR A 163 15.32 -1.51 14.38
C THR A 163 15.41 -2.63 13.35
N TRP A 164 15.10 -2.29 12.12
CA TRP A 164 15.15 -3.16 10.96
C TRP A 164 16.08 -2.56 9.91
N ARG A 165 16.97 -3.36 9.34
CA ARG A 165 17.89 -2.96 8.28
C ARG A 165 17.47 -3.57 6.95
N ASN A 166 17.61 -2.77 5.90
CA ASN A 166 17.34 -3.21 4.54
C ASN A 166 18.27 -4.35 4.14
N THR A 167 17.71 -5.40 3.52
CA THR A 167 18.49 -6.53 2.98
C THR A 167 19.29 -6.16 1.75
N ASN A 168 18.80 -5.18 0.96
CA ASN A 168 19.52 -4.64 -0.18
C ASN A 168 20.47 -3.54 0.28
N THR A 169 21.78 -3.82 0.32
CA THR A 169 22.81 -2.88 0.77
C THR A 169 23.29 -1.91 -0.30
N THR A 170 22.87 -2.05 -1.57
CA THR A 170 23.38 -1.25 -2.71
C THR A 170 22.33 -0.33 -3.36
N GLY A 171 21.04 -0.50 -3.07
CA GLY A 171 19.95 0.30 -3.65
C GLY A 171 19.84 1.71 -3.08
N CYS A 172 19.04 2.56 -3.71
CA CYS A 172 18.78 3.96 -3.33
C CYS A 172 17.54 4.09 -2.42
N GLY A 173 17.21 3.12 -1.61
CA GLY A 173 16.02 3.12 -0.80
C GLY A 173 16.27 3.42 0.69
N ILE A 174 15.31 3.08 1.52
CA ILE A 174 15.43 3.18 2.98
C ILE A 174 16.53 2.24 3.47
N ALA A 175 17.50 2.76 4.21
CA ALA A 175 18.57 1.95 4.82
C ALA A 175 18.07 1.20 6.04
N SER A 176 17.28 1.86 6.88
CA SER A 176 16.72 1.27 8.09
C SER A 176 15.41 1.94 8.49
N VAL A 177 14.60 1.21 9.24
CA VAL A 177 13.42 1.73 9.93
C VAL A 177 13.45 1.29 11.39
N SER A 178 12.99 2.15 12.28
CA SER A 178 12.85 1.86 13.70
C SER A 178 11.42 2.09 14.14
N PHE A 179 10.85 1.14 14.85
CA PHE A 179 9.51 1.24 15.41
C PHE A 179 9.59 1.29 16.94
N ALA A 180 8.91 2.25 17.52
CA ALA A 180 8.81 2.43 18.94
C ALA A 180 7.41 2.87 19.35
N LEU A 181 7.04 2.66 20.60
CA LEU A 181 5.89 3.36 21.17
C LEU A 181 6.21 4.85 21.28
N THR A 182 5.22 5.68 21.08
CA THR A 182 5.28 7.10 21.42
C THR A 182 5.39 7.28 22.95
N ASP A 183 5.83 8.45 23.41
CA ASP A 183 6.06 8.73 24.81
C ASP A 183 4.81 8.56 25.68
N ASP A 184 3.61 8.73 25.11
CA ASP A 184 2.33 8.45 25.75
C ASP A 184 2.03 6.94 25.90
N GLY A 185 2.88 6.07 25.32
CA GLY A 185 2.75 4.61 25.34
C GLY A 185 1.56 4.07 24.55
N GLY A 186 0.76 4.93 23.92
CA GLY A 186 -0.49 4.57 23.25
C GLY A 186 -0.37 4.31 21.75
N THR A 187 0.64 4.87 21.10
CA THR A 187 0.77 4.87 19.63
C THR A 187 2.09 4.26 19.22
N LEU A 188 2.08 3.48 18.16
CA LEU A 188 3.31 3.00 17.51
C LEU A 188 3.79 4.08 16.54
N SER A 189 5.06 4.42 16.61
CA SER A 189 5.73 5.32 15.68
C SER A 189 6.72 4.56 14.80
N VAL A 190 7.01 5.10 13.62
CA VAL A 190 8.06 4.62 12.73
C VAL A 190 8.97 5.77 12.33
N GLN A 191 10.28 5.53 12.38
CA GLN A 191 11.30 6.43 11.90
C GLN A 191 12.03 5.75 10.74
N GLY A 192 12.01 6.39 9.57
CA GLY A 192 12.75 5.94 8.40
C GLY A 192 14.09 6.67 8.29
N ARG A 193 15.12 5.98 7.81
CA ARG A 193 16.43 6.58 7.49
C ARG A 193 16.89 6.16 6.12
N ASP A 194 17.34 7.13 5.34
CA ASP A 194 17.96 6.90 4.05
C ASP A 194 19.43 6.47 4.21
N ARG A 195 20.04 5.97 3.13
CA ARG A 195 21.44 5.52 3.13
C ARG A 195 22.44 6.63 3.27
N SER A 196 22.10 7.80 2.81
CA SER A 196 23.00 8.96 2.85
C SER A 196 23.17 9.55 4.24
N ASP A 197 22.61 8.96 5.30
CA ASP A 197 22.50 9.50 6.68
C ASP A 197 22.02 10.97 6.74
N ALA A 198 21.98 11.64 5.57
CA ALA A 198 21.60 13.05 5.45
C ALA A 198 20.07 13.25 5.46
N ASN A 199 19.30 12.21 5.15
CA ASN A 199 17.84 12.27 5.08
C ASN A 199 17.23 11.34 6.14
N ASP A 200 17.08 11.86 7.34
CA ASP A 200 16.17 11.30 8.34
C ASP A 200 14.75 11.72 7.91
N TRP A 201 13.89 10.74 7.65
CA TRP A 201 12.49 11.01 7.28
C TRP A 201 11.66 11.57 8.43
N GLY A 202 12.26 11.66 9.63
CA GLY A 202 11.52 11.97 10.85
C GLY A 202 10.66 10.80 11.32
N THR A 203 9.77 11.11 12.26
CA THR A 203 8.89 10.14 12.89
C THR A 203 7.46 10.29 12.38
N ALA A 204 6.86 9.20 11.93
CA ALA A 204 5.45 9.15 11.55
C ALA A 204 4.64 8.27 12.51
N THR A 205 3.38 8.63 12.71
CA THR A 205 2.42 7.79 13.43
C THR A 205 2.06 6.58 12.59
N VAL A 206 1.97 5.43 13.24
CA VAL A 206 1.62 4.16 12.59
C VAL A 206 0.16 3.82 12.88
N GLU A 207 -0.59 3.64 11.82
CA GLU A 207 -1.92 3.04 11.88
C GLU A 207 -1.81 1.52 11.83
N ILE A 208 -2.50 0.84 12.75
CA ILE A 208 -2.47 -0.62 12.87
C ILE A 208 -3.78 -1.19 12.35
N TYR A 209 -3.68 -2.19 11.49
CA TYR A 209 -4.81 -2.85 10.85
C TYR A 209 -4.83 -4.34 11.16
N ASN A 210 -6.04 -4.87 11.36
CA ASN A 210 -6.30 -6.28 11.56
C ASN A 210 -6.69 -6.94 10.21
N GLU A 211 -6.12 -8.08 9.91
CA GLU A 211 -6.48 -8.80 8.68
C GLU A 211 -7.89 -9.41 8.78
N ILE A 212 -8.71 -9.17 7.75
CA ILE A 212 -10.08 -9.69 7.69
C ILE A 212 -10.07 -11.23 7.68
N GLY A 213 -10.78 -11.82 8.64
CA GLY A 213 -10.93 -13.29 8.73
C GLY A 213 -9.72 -14.05 9.25
N ALA A 214 -8.70 -13.37 9.76
CA ALA A 214 -7.54 -14.02 10.40
C ALA A 214 -7.66 -13.97 11.93
N VAL A 215 -7.55 -15.11 12.58
CA VAL A 215 -7.69 -15.20 14.05
C VAL A 215 -6.38 -14.84 14.78
N ALA A 216 -5.23 -14.90 14.10
CA ALA A 216 -3.92 -14.71 14.70
C ALA A 216 -2.85 -14.21 13.71
N GLU A 217 -3.23 -13.58 12.61
CA GLU A 217 -2.25 -13.02 11.67
C GLU A 217 -1.57 -11.79 12.27
N PRO A 218 -0.28 -11.60 11.99
CA PRO A 218 0.43 -10.42 12.43
C PRO A 218 -0.21 -9.16 11.86
N ALA A 219 -0.24 -8.09 12.67
CA ALA A 219 -0.76 -6.80 12.28
C ALA A 219 -0.18 -6.32 10.95
N LYS A 220 -0.95 -5.54 10.23
CA LYS A 220 -0.49 -4.73 9.09
C LYS A 220 -0.40 -3.28 9.58
N ILE A 221 0.53 -2.54 9.01
CA ILE A 221 0.73 -1.14 9.37
C ILE A 221 0.68 -0.25 8.14
N LYS A 222 0.21 0.99 8.36
CA LYS A 222 0.26 2.08 7.39
C LYS A 222 0.87 3.30 8.08
N ALA A 223 1.71 4.04 7.39
CA ALA A 223 2.24 5.32 7.82
C ALA A 223 2.44 6.22 6.60
N SER A 224 2.41 7.54 6.83
CA SER A 224 2.60 8.52 5.77
C SER A 224 3.66 9.53 6.19
N TYR A 225 4.50 9.92 5.22
CA TYR A 225 5.51 10.94 5.38
C TYR A 225 5.32 12.05 4.35
N ASP A 226 5.51 13.28 4.78
CA ASP A 226 5.73 14.44 3.94
C ASP A 226 7.21 14.80 4.00
N LEU A 227 7.93 14.53 2.90
CA LEU A 227 9.36 14.80 2.78
C LEU A 227 9.64 16.12 2.03
N GLY A 228 8.68 17.03 1.99
CA GLY A 228 8.77 18.30 1.29
C GLY A 228 8.52 18.15 -0.21
N SER A 229 9.46 17.64 -0.98
CA SER A 229 9.30 17.41 -2.43
C SER A 229 8.53 16.15 -2.79
N MET A 230 8.34 15.24 -1.83
CA MET A 230 7.76 13.93 -2.04
C MET A 230 6.89 13.49 -0.86
N ASP A 231 5.71 12.97 -1.16
CA ASP A 231 4.90 12.23 -0.20
C ASP A 231 5.21 10.73 -0.30
N VAL A 232 5.29 10.05 0.83
CA VAL A 232 5.49 8.60 0.87
C VAL A 232 4.40 7.95 1.70
N GLN A 233 3.68 7.01 1.12
CA GLN A 233 2.81 6.10 1.87
C GLN A 233 3.53 4.76 2.02
N LEU A 234 3.65 4.32 3.26
CA LEU A 234 4.33 3.10 3.65
C LEU A 234 3.32 2.10 4.18
N HIS A 235 3.36 0.88 3.65
CA HIS A 235 2.66 -0.26 4.23
C HIS A 235 3.65 -1.32 4.67
N GLY A 236 3.45 -1.87 5.86
CA GLY A 236 4.35 -2.86 6.41
C GLY A 236 3.65 -4.11 6.93
N TRP A 237 4.31 -5.24 6.77
CA TRP A 237 3.93 -6.49 7.41
C TRP A 237 5.17 -7.35 7.66
N VAL A 238 5.10 -8.19 8.67
CA VAL A 238 6.17 -9.15 8.95
C VAL A 238 5.73 -10.53 8.47
N LYS A 239 6.58 -11.18 7.67
CA LYS A 239 6.36 -12.55 7.22
C LYS A 239 7.63 -13.36 7.41
N GLN A 240 7.54 -14.44 8.17
CA GLN A 240 8.69 -15.33 8.46
C GLN A 240 9.92 -14.58 8.99
N GLY A 241 9.72 -13.60 9.87
CA GLY A 241 10.80 -12.81 10.46
C GLY A 241 11.38 -11.70 9.57
N VAL A 242 10.89 -11.55 8.35
CA VAL A 242 11.26 -10.47 7.43
C VAL A 242 10.18 -9.39 7.44
N LEU A 243 10.56 -8.15 7.68
CA LEU A 243 9.68 -7.00 7.48
C LEU A 243 9.67 -6.66 5.99
N VAL A 244 8.49 -6.56 5.43
CA VAL A 244 8.27 -6.12 4.05
C VAL A 244 7.61 -4.77 4.09
N LEU A 245 8.19 -3.78 3.40
CA LEU A 245 7.61 -2.46 3.21
C LEU A 245 7.26 -2.26 1.75
N ALA A 246 6.02 -1.91 1.48
CA ALA A 246 5.54 -1.41 0.20
C ALA A 246 5.49 0.12 0.29
N LEU A 247 6.15 0.79 -0.62
CA LEU A 247 6.40 2.23 -0.61
C LEU A 247 5.82 2.86 -1.87
N PHE A 248 4.89 3.77 -1.69
CA PHE A 248 4.28 4.57 -2.75
C PHE A 248 4.84 5.99 -2.62
N ARG A 249 5.75 6.35 -3.51
CA ARG A 249 6.45 7.64 -3.51
C ARG A 249 5.87 8.56 -4.56
N ARG A 250 5.24 9.64 -4.15
CA ARG A 250 4.61 10.64 -5.01
C ARG A 250 5.39 11.93 -4.99
N PHE A 251 6.01 12.30 -6.11
CA PHE A 251 6.63 13.61 -6.25
C PHE A 251 5.57 14.71 -6.35
N LYS A 252 5.75 15.80 -5.60
CA LYS A 252 4.86 16.96 -5.63
C LYS A 252 5.13 17.84 -6.84
N ASP A 253 6.40 17.98 -7.19
CA ASP A 253 6.86 18.73 -8.35
C ASP A 253 7.40 17.74 -9.39
N ALA A 254 6.60 17.44 -10.40
CA ALA A 254 6.90 16.41 -11.40
C ALA A 254 7.94 16.89 -12.44
N ILE A 255 9.05 17.49 -12.00
CA ILE A 255 10.12 17.95 -12.89
C ILE A 255 11.01 16.76 -13.25
N GLY A 256 10.62 16.02 -14.30
CA GLY A 256 11.45 14.97 -14.90
C GLY A 256 11.45 13.63 -14.18
N GLU A 257 10.79 13.50 -13.03
CA GLU A 257 10.68 12.27 -12.27
C GLU A 257 9.25 11.74 -12.27
N SER A 258 9.11 10.42 -12.29
CA SER A 258 7.82 9.74 -12.16
C SER A 258 7.60 9.32 -10.71
N SER A 259 6.41 9.53 -10.18
CA SER A 259 6.00 8.86 -8.94
C SER A 259 6.16 7.35 -9.09
N TYR A 260 6.70 6.67 -8.10
CA TYR A 260 7.03 5.26 -8.25
C TYR A 260 6.70 4.44 -7.00
N PHE A 261 6.49 3.15 -7.27
CA PHE A 261 6.25 2.12 -6.26
C PHE A 261 7.45 1.20 -6.19
N ASP A 262 7.87 0.87 -4.98
CA ASP A 262 8.81 -0.21 -4.74
C ASP A 262 8.42 -1.05 -3.53
N ARG A 263 9.12 -2.18 -3.38
CA ARG A 263 8.96 -3.08 -2.23
C ARG A 263 10.33 -3.42 -1.71
N GLU A 264 10.54 -3.15 -0.43
CA GLU A 264 11.79 -3.36 0.25
C GLU A 264 11.64 -4.38 1.38
N PHE A 265 12.74 -5.10 1.67
CA PHE A 265 12.78 -6.19 2.63
C PHE A 265 13.80 -5.87 3.70
N PHE A 266 13.46 -6.13 4.95
CA PHE A 266 14.29 -5.77 6.09
C PHE A 266 14.42 -6.95 7.06
N TYR A 267 15.59 -7.09 7.65
CA TYR A 267 15.83 -8.01 8.76
C TYR A 267 15.95 -7.23 10.07
N ARG A 268 15.52 -7.83 11.17
CA ARG A 268 15.63 -7.22 12.49
C ARG A 268 17.07 -7.23 12.95
N THR A 269 17.62 -6.08 13.29
CA THR A 269 18.91 -6.01 13.97
C THR A 269 18.71 -6.39 15.43
N GLY A 270 19.58 -7.25 15.95
CA GLY A 270 19.40 -8.00 17.18
C GLY A 270 18.76 -7.24 18.35
N ARG A 271 17.93 -7.94 19.09
CA ARG A 271 17.60 -7.53 20.46
C ARG A 271 18.94 -7.43 21.19
N HIS A 272 19.30 -6.27 21.70
CA HIS A 272 20.23 -6.22 22.81
C HIS A 272 19.59 -7.07 23.94
N THR A 273 19.95 -8.32 24.05
CA THR A 273 19.80 -9.05 25.29
C THR A 273 20.66 -8.28 26.28
N ASN A 274 20.03 -7.45 27.11
CA ASN A 274 20.64 -7.03 28.35
C ASN A 274 20.87 -8.32 29.12
N SER A 275 22.04 -8.90 29.01
CA SER A 275 22.60 -9.83 29.96
C SER A 275 22.89 -9.01 31.22
N ASN A 276 21.88 -8.85 32.09
CA ASN A 276 22.13 -8.54 33.47
C ASN A 276 22.83 -9.75 34.06
N GLY A 277 24.15 -9.62 34.26
CA GLY A 277 24.91 -10.45 35.17
C GLY A 277 24.61 -10.13 36.62
#